data_3b99e81823baea8e4b64cd28453eb39f
#
_entry.id   3b99e81823baea8e4b64cd28453eb39f
#
_cell.length_a   1.000
_cell.length_b   1.000
_cell.length_c   1.000
_cell.angle_alpha   90.00
_cell.angle_beta   90.00
_cell.angle_gamma   90.00
#
_symmetry.space_group_name_H-M   'P 1'
#
loop_
_entity.id
_entity.type
_entity.pdbx_description
1 polymer ?
#
loop_
_entity_poly.entity_id
_entity_poly.type
_entity_poly.pdbx_seq_one_letter_code
_entity_poly.pdbx_strand_id
1 'polypeptide(L)'
;YHTHSQETYADYPENSEADVIHLGECLAKLLREKGYNVYHDESVYDYRNGKLDRSAAYTYALDGISGLLQKYPSIEVVLDVHRDGVSDGTRLVTEIDGTETAKIMFFNGTSMSPDGPIEYLPNPNLKENLAFSFQMQLLAAGKYPGLTRKIYLKGLRYNEHVRARSALIEVGAQTNTYAEAKAAMMPLSDLLDQVLTGE
;
A
#
# COMPACT_ATOMS: atom_id res chain seq x y z
N TYR A 1 3.22 6.65 -2.26
CA TYR A 1 2.41 7.69 -1.63
C TYR A 1 1.54 7.11 -0.53
N HIS A 2 0.86 7.99 0.23
CA HIS A 2 0.06 7.61 1.39
C HIS A 2 -1.22 8.46 1.41
N THR A 3 -2.34 7.90 0.94
CA THR A 3 -3.63 8.63 1.00
C THR A 3 -3.98 8.98 2.45
N HIS A 4 -3.69 8.09 3.40
CA HIS A 4 -3.87 8.31 4.84
C HIS A 4 -2.53 8.51 5.54
N SER A 5 -1.86 9.62 5.25
CA SER A 5 -0.51 9.96 5.73
C SER A 5 -0.37 10.05 7.26
N GLN A 6 -1.48 10.22 7.99
CA GLN A 6 -1.50 10.29 9.45
C GLN A 6 -1.71 8.91 10.13
N GLU A 7 -1.56 7.82 9.40
CA GLU A 7 -1.61 6.49 9.98
C GLU A 7 -0.31 6.15 10.72
N THR A 8 -0.46 5.69 11.97
CA THR A 8 0.65 5.38 12.88
C THR A 8 0.54 3.96 13.41
N TYR A 9 1.64 3.45 13.95
CA TYR A 9 1.76 2.15 14.61
C TYR A 9 1.69 2.28 16.14
N ALA A 10 1.71 1.14 16.85
CA ALA A 10 1.47 1.07 18.28
C ALA A 10 2.49 1.83 19.14
N ASP A 11 3.71 1.97 18.67
CA ASP A 11 4.82 2.65 19.35
C ASP A 11 4.89 4.18 19.08
N TYR A 12 3.95 4.74 18.31
CA TYR A 12 3.77 6.19 18.24
C TYR A 12 2.99 6.71 19.48
N PRO A 13 3.33 7.86 20.06
CA PRO A 13 4.33 8.85 19.61
C PRO A 13 5.73 8.67 20.24
N GLU A 14 5.97 7.66 21.07
CA GLU A 14 7.27 7.41 21.71
C GLU A 14 8.35 7.18 20.67
N ASN A 15 8.01 6.50 19.57
CA ASN A 15 8.79 6.44 18.36
C ASN A 15 8.15 7.35 17.31
N SER A 16 8.72 8.53 17.06
CA SER A 16 8.19 9.51 16.10
C SER A 16 8.25 9.06 14.64
N GLU A 17 9.01 8.02 14.32
CA GLU A 17 9.08 7.41 12.99
C GLU A 17 8.05 6.29 12.78
N ALA A 18 7.23 5.99 13.78
CA ALA A 18 6.28 4.88 13.73
C ALA A 18 5.00 5.23 12.96
N ASP A 19 5.15 5.59 11.70
CA ASP A 19 4.08 5.95 10.77
C ASP A 19 4.28 5.34 9.37
N VAL A 20 3.27 5.48 8.53
CA VAL A 20 3.28 4.92 7.17
C VAL A 20 4.24 5.67 6.23
N ILE A 21 4.53 6.96 6.48
CA ILE A 21 5.44 7.76 5.65
C ILE A 21 6.87 7.22 5.81
N HIS A 22 7.35 7.07 7.06
CA HIS A 22 8.67 6.49 7.32
C HIS A 22 8.77 5.03 6.85
N LEU A 23 7.65 4.28 6.92
CA LEU A 23 7.59 2.94 6.36
C LEU A 23 7.73 2.96 4.83
N GLY A 24 7.07 3.90 4.16
CA GLY A 24 7.17 4.10 2.72
C GLY A 24 8.60 4.45 2.27
N GLU A 25 9.32 5.29 3.02
CA GLU A 25 10.71 5.59 2.72
C GLU A 25 11.62 4.35 2.91
N CYS A 26 11.33 3.50 3.91
CA CYS A 26 12.04 2.24 4.08
C CYS A 26 11.88 1.34 2.83
N LEU A 27 10.65 1.19 2.32
CA LEU A 27 10.39 0.44 1.08
C LEU A 27 11.07 1.09 -0.13
N ALA A 28 10.97 2.41 -0.26
CA ALA A 28 11.56 3.16 -1.36
C ALA A 28 13.09 2.99 -1.40
N LYS A 29 13.75 3.01 -0.23
CA LYS A 29 15.19 2.75 -0.12
C LYS A 29 15.55 1.35 -0.62
N LEU A 30 14.85 0.32 -0.17
CA LEU A 30 15.09 -1.07 -0.59
C LEU A 30 14.91 -1.26 -2.10
N LEU A 31 13.90 -0.63 -2.69
CA LEU A 31 13.68 -0.68 -4.13
C LEU A 31 14.76 0.10 -4.91
N ARG A 32 15.23 1.24 -4.41
CA ARG A 32 16.35 1.98 -5.02
C ARG A 32 17.65 1.15 -4.97
N GLU A 33 17.91 0.41 -3.90
CA GLU A 33 19.06 -0.52 -3.78
C GLU A 33 18.99 -1.66 -4.81
N LYS A 34 17.77 -2.05 -5.23
CA LYS A 34 17.53 -3.01 -6.32
C LYS A 34 17.59 -2.37 -7.73
N GLY A 35 17.86 -1.07 -7.84
CA GLY A 35 18.05 -0.35 -9.10
C GLY A 35 16.80 0.33 -9.67
N TYR A 36 15.68 0.35 -8.94
CA TYR A 36 14.48 1.05 -9.38
C TYR A 36 14.58 2.56 -9.17
N ASN A 37 14.02 3.34 -10.11
CA ASN A 37 13.77 4.77 -9.91
C ASN A 37 12.49 4.95 -9.10
N VAL A 38 12.61 5.32 -7.83
CA VAL A 38 11.47 5.46 -6.92
C VAL A 38 11.27 6.91 -6.52
N TYR A 39 10.07 7.43 -6.79
CA TYR A 39 9.59 8.68 -6.23
C TYR A 39 8.74 8.34 -5.00
N HIS A 40 9.19 8.72 -3.82
CA HIS A 40 8.41 8.64 -2.59
C HIS A 40 7.70 9.98 -2.37
N ASP A 41 6.38 9.96 -2.37
CA ASP A 41 5.55 11.13 -2.14
C ASP A 41 5.13 11.17 -0.67
N GLU A 42 5.68 12.12 0.08
CA GLU A 42 5.43 12.36 1.50
C GLU A 42 4.36 13.43 1.74
N SER A 43 3.60 13.78 0.70
CA SER A 43 2.54 14.78 0.81
C SER A 43 1.46 14.36 1.79
N VAL A 44 0.96 15.31 2.56
CA VAL A 44 -0.13 15.08 3.52
C VAL A 44 -1.48 15.29 2.84
N TYR A 45 -2.23 14.22 2.65
CA TYR A 45 -3.51 14.25 1.96
C TYR A 45 -4.73 14.21 2.89
N ASP A 46 -4.61 13.66 4.07
CA ASP A 46 -5.72 13.44 5.01
C ASP A 46 -5.77 14.43 6.19
N TYR A 47 -4.82 15.37 6.27
CA TYR A 47 -4.80 16.40 7.31
C TYR A 47 -4.73 17.79 6.69
N ARG A 48 -5.84 18.55 6.76
CA ARG A 48 -5.96 19.90 6.19
C ARG A 48 -6.65 20.86 7.13
N ASN A 49 -6.18 22.11 7.15
CA ASN A 49 -6.75 23.18 7.99
C ASN A 49 -6.87 22.79 9.47
N GLY A 50 -5.90 22.03 9.99
CA GLY A 50 -5.91 21.58 11.37
C GLY A 50 -6.89 20.44 11.68
N LYS A 51 -7.42 19.77 10.66
CA LYS A 51 -8.40 18.67 10.81
C LYS A 51 -8.02 17.45 9.99
N LEU A 52 -8.24 16.29 10.58
CA LEU A 52 -8.17 15.01 9.87
C LEU A 52 -9.44 14.84 9.02
N ASP A 53 -9.28 14.65 7.72
CA ASP A 53 -10.39 14.41 6.77
C ASP A 53 -10.05 13.24 5.85
N ARG A 54 -10.29 12.04 6.34
CA ARG A 54 -10.06 10.79 5.60
C ARG A 54 -11.01 10.63 4.40
N SER A 55 -12.19 11.25 4.46
CA SER A 55 -13.19 11.15 3.39
C SER A 55 -12.74 11.88 2.13
N ALA A 56 -12.11 13.05 2.27
CA ALA A 56 -11.61 13.84 1.16
C ALA A 56 -10.18 13.45 0.73
N ALA A 57 -9.47 12.68 1.52
CA ALA A 57 -8.07 12.32 1.29
C ALA A 57 -7.83 11.70 -0.10
N TYR A 58 -8.69 10.80 -0.55
CA TYR A 58 -8.59 10.20 -1.88
C TYR A 58 -8.71 11.22 -3.03
N THR A 59 -9.52 12.26 -2.87
CA THR A 59 -9.63 13.33 -3.87
C THR A 59 -8.34 14.15 -3.91
N TYR A 60 -7.82 14.53 -2.76
CA TYR A 60 -6.57 15.30 -2.68
C TYR A 60 -5.35 14.49 -3.16
N ALA A 61 -5.29 13.21 -2.81
CA ALA A 61 -4.27 12.30 -3.30
C ALA A 61 -4.35 12.15 -4.82
N LEU A 62 -5.55 12.03 -5.39
CA LEU A 62 -5.73 11.94 -6.84
C LEU A 62 -5.17 13.16 -7.58
N ASP A 63 -5.42 14.36 -7.07
CA ASP A 63 -4.88 15.60 -7.65
C ASP A 63 -3.34 15.61 -7.61
N GLY A 64 -2.75 15.25 -6.47
CA GLY A 64 -1.30 15.16 -6.31
C GLY A 64 -0.66 14.13 -7.24
N ILE A 65 -1.19 12.89 -7.22
CA ILE A 65 -0.68 11.78 -8.05
C ILE A 65 -0.83 12.10 -9.54
N SER A 66 -1.95 12.69 -9.96
CA SER A 66 -2.16 13.07 -11.35
C SER A 66 -1.10 14.08 -11.82
N GLY A 67 -0.76 15.05 -10.98
CA GLY A 67 0.33 16.00 -11.25
C GLY A 67 1.69 15.31 -11.36
N LEU A 68 1.99 14.36 -10.48
CA LEU A 68 3.22 13.57 -10.52
C LEU A 68 3.30 12.70 -11.79
N LEU A 69 2.21 12.05 -12.17
CA LEU A 69 2.16 11.21 -13.37
C LEU A 69 2.27 12.02 -14.67
N GLN A 70 1.82 13.28 -14.67
CA GLN A 70 2.06 14.21 -15.78
C GLN A 70 3.53 14.63 -15.85
N LYS A 71 4.14 14.92 -14.71
CA LYS A 71 5.55 15.31 -14.62
C LYS A 71 6.51 14.17 -14.93
N TYR A 72 6.15 12.96 -14.52
CA TYR A 72 6.96 11.75 -14.68
C TYR A 72 6.16 10.64 -15.40
N PRO A 73 5.95 10.76 -16.71
CA PRO A 73 5.10 9.83 -17.47
C PRO A 73 5.66 8.40 -17.55
N SER A 74 6.95 8.21 -17.24
CA SER A 74 7.61 6.91 -17.16
C SER A 74 7.28 6.10 -15.91
N ILE A 75 6.52 6.65 -14.94
CA ILE A 75 6.07 5.87 -13.79
C ILE A 75 5.11 4.78 -14.27
N GLU A 76 5.45 3.52 -14.00
CA GLU A 76 4.66 2.34 -14.37
C GLU A 76 3.90 1.73 -13.19
N VAL A 77 4.41 1.89 -11.97
CA VAL A 77 3.87 1.29 -10.75
C VAL A 77 3.48 2.40 -9.77
N VAL A 78 2.30 2.29 -9.18
CA VAL A 78 1.80 3.27 -8.18
C VAL A 78 1.32 2.50 -6.95
N LEU A 79 1.99 2.71 -5.82
CA LEU A 79 1.67 2.03 -4.56
C LEU A 79 1.14 3.04 -3.53
N ASP A 80 -0.02 2.75 -2.97
CA ASP A 80 -0.61 3.46 -1.82
C ASP A 80 -0.35 2.63 -0.56
N VAL A 81 0.62 3.05 0.27
CA VAL A 81 1.04 2.28 1.44
C VAL A 81 0.31 2.77 2.68
N HIS A 82 -0.39 1.85 3.32
CA HIS A 82 -1.24 2.03 4.48
C HIS A 82 -0.92 1.05 5.60
N ARG A 83 -1.62 1.19 6.70
CA ARG A 83 -1.82 0.13 7.69
C ARG A 83 -3.32 -0.08 7.91
N ASP A 84 -3.73 -1.32 8.19
CA ASP A 84 -5.14 -1.67 8.42
C ASP A 84 -5.66 -1.12 9.76
N GLY A 85 -6.97 -1.06 9.91
CA GLY A 85 -7.67 -0.78 11.14
C GLY A 85 -8.34 -2.04 11.68
N VAL A 86 -7.91 -2.52 12.83
CA VAL A 86 -8.46 -3.73 13.47
C VAL A 86 -8.98 -3.43 14.89
N SER A 87 -9.76 -4.35 15.44
CA SER A 87 -10.19 -4.27 16.85
C SER A 87 -9.00 -4.35 17.79
N ASP A 88 -9.13 -3.67 18.94
CA ASP A 88 -8.13 -3.75 20.00
C ASP A 88 -7.86 -5.21 20.41
N GLY A 89 -6.58 -5.53 20.60
CA GLY A 89 -6.13 -6.88 20.90
C GLY A 89 -5.89 -7.79 19.69
N THR A 90 -6.26 -7.38 18.48
CA THR A 90 -5.87 -8.08 17.24
C THR A 90 -4.50 -7.60 16.80
N ARG A 91 -3.54 -8.50 16.64
CA ARG A 91 -2.19 -8.21 16.14
C ARG A 91 -1.94 -9.01 14.87
N LEU A 92 -1.64 -8.32 13.78
CA LEU A 92 -1.44 -8.93 12.46
C LEU A 92 0.05 -9.25 12.28
N VAL A 93 0.50 -10.35 12.87
CA VAL A 93 1.91 -10.75 12.89
C VAL A 93 2.08 -12.19 12.40
N THR A 94 3.22 -12.45 11.80
CA THR A 94 3.77 -13.76 11.44
C THR A 94 5.26 -13.78 11.72
N GLU A 95 5.91 -14.93 11.58
CA GLU A 95 7.36 -15.06 11.67
C GLU A 95 7.92 -15.33 10.27
N ILE A 96 8.89 -14.52 9.84
CA ILE A 96 9.65 -14.70 8.60
C ILE A 96 11.13 -14.77 8.97
N ASP A 97 11.77 -15.88 8.68
CA ASP A 97 13.18 -16.13 8.98
C ASP A 97 13.57 -15.81 10.44
N GLY A 98 12.70 -16.19 11.40
CA GLY A 98 12.89 -15.98 12.82
C GLY A 98 12.59 -14.55 13.31
N THR A 99 12.06 -13.69 12.45
CA THR A 99 11.71 -12.29 12.76
C THR A 99 10.20 -12.08 12.80
N GLU A 100 9.68 -11.52 13.90
CA GLU A 100 8.28 -11.08 13.95
C GLU A 100 8.04 -10.00 12.89
N THR A 101 7.10 -10.28 11.99
CA THR A 101 6.86 -9.51 10.78
C THR A 101 5.37 -9.21 10.65
N ALA A 102 5.01 -7.97 10.39
CA ALA A 102 3.63 -7.58 10.16
C ALA A 102 3.08 -8.25 8.90
N LYS A 103 1.84 -8.75 8.97
CA LYS A 103 1.17 -9.32 7.80
C LYS A 103 0.79 -8.24 6.80
N ILE A 104 0.94 -8.55 5.53
CA ILE A 104 0.59 -7.67 4.41
C ILE A 104 -0.77 -8.08 3.84
N MET A 105 -1.54 -7.10 3.37
CA MET A 105 -2.75 -7.33 2.60
C MET A 105 -2.73 -6.46 1.34
N PHE A 106 -2.89 -7.10 0.18
CA PHE A 106 -3.14 -6.39 -1.06
C PHE A 106 -4.63 -6.07 -1.14
N PHE A 107 -4.93 -4.83 -1.41
CA PHE A 107 -6.29 -4.29 -1.46
C PHE A 107 -6.55 -3.78 -2.87
N ASN A 108 -7.71 -4.10 -3.44
CA ASN A 108 -8.08 -3.63 -4.77
C ASN A 108 -9.49 -3.02 -4.79
N GLY A 109 -9.56 -1.84 -5.35
CA GLY A 109 -10.79 -1.15 -5.65
C GLY A 109 -11.38 -1.62 -6.97
N THR A 110 -12.59 -2.18 -6.92
CA THR A 110 -13.20 -2.85 -8.09
C THR A 110 -14.05 -1.93 -8.96
N SER A 111 -14.44 -0.76 -8.49
CA SER A 111 -15.45 0.11 -9.16
C SER A 111 -16.76 -0.64 -9.47
N MET A 112 -17.16 -1.53 -8.57
CA MET A 112 -18.33 -2.39 -8.72
C MET A 112 -19.26 -2.24 -7.53
N SER A 113 -20.55 -2.22 -7.81
CA SER A 113 -21.64 -2.35 -6.84
C SER A 113 -22.34 -3.72 -7.02
N PRO A 114 -23.28 -4.11 -6.14
CA PRO A 114 -24.09 -5.30 -6.36
C PRO A 114 -24.88 -5.29 -7.68
N ASP A 115 -25.17 -4.08 -8.19
CA ASP A 115 -25.95 -3.89 -9.43
C ASP A 115 -25.06 -3.80 -10.69
N GLY A 116 -23.75 -3.87 -10.55
CA GLY A 116 -22.79 -3.80 -11.65
C GLY A 116 -21.74 -2.68 -11.53
N PRO A 117 -21.08 -2.32 -12.63
CA PRO A 117 -20.06 -1.28 -12.64
C PRO A 117 -20.56 0.08 -12.16
N ILE A 118 -19.73 0.79 -11.39
CA ILE A 118 -20.05 2.16 -10.96
C ILE A 118 -19.65 3.12 -12.08
N GLU A 119 -20.61 3.56 -12.89
CA GLU A 119 -20.40 4.32 -14.12
C GLU A 119 -19.62 5.63 -13.91
N TYR A 120 -19.84 6.33 -12.78
CA TYR A 120 -19.14 7.59 -12.46
C TYR A 120 -17.75 7.39 -11.84
N LEU A 121 -17.33 6.14 -11.61
CA LEU A 121 -16.00 5.77 -11.09
C LEU A 121 -15.33 4.73 -12.00
N PRO A 122 -15.07 5.01 -13.28
CA PRO A 122 -14.48 4.03 -14.17
C PRO A 122 -13.07 3.63 -13.69
N ASN A 123 -12.78 2.33 -13.73
CA ASN A 123 -11.45 1.78 -13.48
C ASN A 123 -11.00 0.95 -14.70
N PRO A 124 -10.40 1.57 -15.72
CA PRO A 124 -9.96 0.88 -16.92
C PRO A 124 -8.83 -0.11 -16.66
N ASN A 125 -8.12 0.04 -15.55
CA ASN A 125 -6.95 -0.77 -15.18
C ASN A 125 -7.29 -1.90 -14.18
N LEU A 126 -8.58 -2.13 -13.88
CA LEU A 126 -9.01 -3.10 -12.86
C LEU A 126 -8.40 -4.49 -13.05
N LYS A 127 -8.42 -5.00 -14.28
CA LYS A 127 -7.93 -6.35 -14.59
C LYS A 127 -6.42 -6.48 -14.35
N GLU A 128 -5.68 -5.49 -14.78
CA GLU A 128 -4.22 -5.43 -14.65
C GLU A 128 -3.81 -5.27 -13.18
N ASN A 129 -4.53 -4.43 -12.42
CA ASN A 129 -4.28 -4.24 -10.99
C ASN A 129 -4.58 -5.50 -10.18
N LEU A 130 -5.69 -6.18 -10.47
CA LEU A 130 -5.98 -7.48 -9.87
C LEU A 130 -4.93 -8.54 -10.22
N ALA A 131 -4.47 -8.58 -11.47
CA ALA A 131 -3.42 -9.50 -11.90
C ALA A 131 -2.10 -9.20 -11.16
N PHE A 132 -1.74 -7.93 -10.99
CA PHE A 132 -0.56 -7.51 -10.25
C PHE A 132 -0.62 -7.95 -8.79
N SER A 133 -1.72 -7.65 -8.08
CA SER A 133 -1.92 -8.09 -6.70
C SER A 133 -1.95 -9.61 -6.56
N PHE A 134 -2.52 -10.32 -7.53
CA PHE A 134 -2.58 -11.78 -7.53
C PHE A 134 -1.21 -12.43 -7.74
N GLN A 135 -0.37 -11.88 -8.62
CA GLN A 135 1.02 -12.33 -8.80
C GLN A 135 1.82 -12.17 -7.50
N MET A 136 1.71 -11.01 -6.84
CA MET A 136 2.32 -10.75 -5.54
C MET A 136 1.85 -11.77 -4.49
N GLN A 137 0.55 -12.05 -4.45
CA GLN A 137 -0.04 -13.01 -3.53
C GLN A 137 0.46 -14.44 -3.75
N LEU A 138 0.57 -14.88 -5.00
CA LEU A 138 1.05 -16.22 -5.35
C LEU A 138 2.53 -16.41 -4.99
N LEU A 139 3.36 -15.42 -5.32
CA LEU A 139 4.78 -15.45 -4.95
C LEU A 139 4.97 -15.45 -3.43
N ALA A 140 4.20 -14.61 -2.71
CA ALA A 140 4.26 -14.58 -1.26
C ALA A 140 3.87 -15.92 -0.64
N ALA A 141 2.86 -16.60 -1.17
CA ALA A 141 2.45 -17.90 -0.67
C ALA A 141 3.54 -18.98 -0.81
N GLY A 142 4.36 -18.89 -1.86
CA GLY A 142 5.47 -19.81 -2.10
C GLY A 142 6.74 -19.45 -1.33
N LYS A 143 7.10 -18.15 -1.30
CA LYS A 143 8.40 -17.71 -0.79
C LYS A 143 8.37 -17.31 0.69
N TYR A 144 7.27 -16.68 1.13
CA TYR A 144 7.06 -16.17 2.48
C TYR A 144 5.72 -16.66 3.06
N PRO A 145 5.57 -17.97 3.33
CA PRO A 145 4.31 -18.52 3.84
C PRO A 145 3.82 -17.80 5.09
N GLY A 146 2.56 -17.36 5.10
CA GLY A 146 1.96 -16.65 6.22
C GLY A 146 2.15 -15.13 6.21
N LEU A 147 3.00 -14.56 5.34
CA LEU A 147 3.22 -13.11 5.23
C LEU A 147 1.95 -12.37 4.79
N THR A 148 1.24 -12.91 3.80
CA THR A 148 0.10 -12.22 3.22
C THR A 148 -1.24 -12.72 3.77
N ARG A 149 -2.14 -11.80 3.97
CA ARG A 149 -3.58 -12.04 4.14
C ARG A 149 -4.22 -12.22 2.76
N LYS A 150 -5.48 -12.66 2.71
CA LYS A 150 -6.23 -12.73 1.44
C LYS A 150 -6.35 -11.34 0.82
N ILE A 151 -6.28 -11.26 -0.51
CA ILE A 151 -6.58 -10.03 -1.24
C ILE A 151 -7.97 -9.52 -0.83
N TYR A 152 -8.06 -8.24 -0.53
CA TYR A 152 -9.28 -7.58 -0.12
C TYR A 152 -9.87 -6.75 -1.27
N LEU A 153 -11.14 -6.95 -1.56
CA LEU A 153 -11.84 -6.28 -2.66
C LEU A 153 -12.90 -5.34 -2.12
N LYS A 154 -12.94 -4.11 -2.62
CA LYS A 154 -13.93 -3.09 -2.28
C LYS A 154 -14.55 -2.44 -3.51
N GLY A 155 -15.79 -1.99 -3.36
CA GLY A 155 -16.60 -1.46 -4.46
C GLY A 155 -16.11 -0.13 -5.04
N LEU A 156 -15.44 0.75 -4.29
CA LEU A 156 -14.87 1.99 -4.84
C LEU A 156 -13.53 1.72 -5.52
N ARG A 157 -12.95 2.70 -6.22
CA ARG A 157 -11.72 2.51 -7.03
C ARG A 157 -10.41 2.86 -6.31
N TYR A 158 -10.45 3.58 -5.20
CA TYR A 158 -9.29 3.90 -4.35
C TYR A 158 -8.06 4.43 -5.11
N ASN A 159 -8.31 5.27 -6.14
CA ASN A 159 -7.31 5.83 -7.06
C ASN A 159 -6.50 4.81 -7.89
N GLU A 160 -6.78 3.53 -7.81
CA GLU A 160 -6.06 2.50 -8.56
C GLU A 160 -6.28 2.56 -10.08
N HIS A 161 -7.19 3.40 -10.55
CA HIS A 161 -7.44 3.63 -11.97
C HIS A 161 -6.31 4.42 -12.67
N VAL A 162 -5.35 4.97 -11.93
CA VAL A 162 -4.32 5.88 -12.48
C VAL A 162 -3.24 5.15 -13.28
N ARG A 163 -2.99 3.86 -13.01
CA ARG A 163 -2.00 3.01 -13.73
C ARG A 163 -2.40 1.55 -13.67
N ALA A 164 -1.90 0.76 -14.63
CA ALA A 164 -2.13 -0.69 -14.76
C ALA A 164 -1.39 -1.56 -13.73
N ARG A 165 -0.55 -0.99 -12.88
CA ARG A 165 0.12 -1.65 -11.75
C ARG A 165 -0.02 -0.78 -10.51
N SER A 166 -1.27 -0.44 -10.20
CA SER A 166 -1.62 0.27 -8.97
C SER A 166 -2.14 -0.72 -7.93
N ALA A 167 -1.68 -0.58 -6.71
CA ALA A 167 -2.18 -1.36 -5.58
C ALA A 167 -2.17 -0.52 -4.30
N LEU A 168 -3.20 -0.70 -3.47
CA LEU A 168 -3.17 -0.28 -2.07
C LEU A 168 -2.63 -1.46 -1.26
N ILE A 169 -1.68 -1.19 -0.38
CA ILE A 169 -0.99 -2.20 0.42
C ILE A 169 -1.13 -1.84 1.90
N GLU A 170 -1.84 -2.70 2.62
CA GLU A 170 -1.94 -2.61 4.07
C GLU A 170 -0.81 -3.41 4.73
N VAL A 171 0.01 -2.76 5.55
CA VAL A 171 1.11 -3.39 6.27
C VAL A 171 0.80 -3.40 7.75
N GLY A 172 0.42 -4.57 8.27
CA GLY A 172 -0.04 -4.70 9.66
C GLY A 172 -1.28 -3.84 9.95
N ALA A 173 -1.38 -3.38 11.17
CA ALA A 173 -2.48 -2.54 11.68
C ALA A 173 -1.95 -1.59 12.77
N GLN A 174 -2.81 -0.71 13.32
CA GLN A 174 -2.47 0.20 14.42
C GLN A 174 -1.97 -0.50 15.68
N THR A 175 -2.18 -1.81 15.79
CA THR A 175 -1.75 -2.64 16.92
C THR A 175 -0.39 -3.30 16.72
N ASN A 176 0.17 -3.22 15.53
CA ASN A 176 1.53 -3.68 15.25
C ASN A 176 2.56 -2.63 15.67
N THR A 177 3.73 -3.07 16.09
CA THR A 177 4.89 -2.18 16.27
C THR A 177 5.45 -1.74 14.91
N TYR A 178 6.14 -0.61 14.90
CA TYR A 178 6.85 -0.16 13.70
C TYR A 178 7.96 -1.13 13.27
N ALA A 179 8.61 -1.77 14.25
CA ALA A 179 9.62 -2.79 13.96
C ALA A 179 9.06 -3.96 13.15
N GLU A 180 7.86 -4.45 13.50
CA GLU A 180 7.16 -5.51 12.75
C GLU A 180 6.77 -5.06 11.34
N ALA A 181 6.27 -3.83 11.22
CA ALA A 181 5.93 -3.26 9.91
C ALA A 181 7.17 -3.10 9.03
N LYS A 182 8.26 -2.60 9.60
CA LYS A 182 9.55 -2.43 8.91
C LYS A 182 10.15 -3.78 8.48
N ALA A 183 10.01 -4.84 9.29
CA ALA A 183 10.44 -6.19 8.93
C ALA A 183 9.72 -6.71 7.67
N ALA A 184 8.47 -6.30 7.42
CA ALA A 184 7.72 -6.68 6.24
C ALA A 184 8.22 -6.02 4.94
N MET A 185 9.03 -4.96 5.02
CA MET A 185 9.47 -4.21 3.83
C MET A 185 10.48 -4.97 2.99
N MET A 186 11.37 -5.76 3.59
CA MET A 186 12.30 -6.59 2.83
C MET A 186 11.56 -7.64 2.00
N PRO A 187 10.71 -8.52 2.58
CA PRO A 187 9.91 -9.45 1.79
C PRO A 187 9.06 -8.75 0.72
N LEU A 188 8.42 -7.61 1.05
CA LEU A 188 7.61 -6.86 0.08
C LEU A 188 8.43 -6.35 -1.09
N SER A 189 9.63 -5.80 -0.83
CA SER A 189 10.53 -5.33 -1.89
C SER A 189 10.99 -6.46 -2.81
N ASP A 190 11.22 -7.65 -2.25
CA ASP A 190 11.58 -8.86 -2.99
C ASP A 190 10.44 -9.36 -3.89
N LEU A 191 9.21 -9.36 -3.37
CA LEU A 191 8.04 -9.74 -4.15
C LEU A 191 7.81 -8.77 -5.31
N LEU A 192 7.92 -7.47 -5.06
CA LEU A 192 7.82 -6.43 -6.09
C LEU A 192 8.88 -6.64 -7.18
N ASP A 193 10.13 -6.87 -6.79
CA ASP A 193 11.23 -7.11 -7.71
C ASP A 193 10.96 -8.30 -8.64
N GLN A 194 10.60 -9.45 -8.08
CA GLN A 194 10.31 -10.64 -8.87
C GLN A 194 9.11 -10.49 -9.81
N VAL A 195 8.02 -9.81 -9.37
CA VAL A 195 6.87 -9.55 -10.25
C VAL A 195 7.22 -8.59 -11.38
N LEU A 196 8.09 -7.60 -11.10
CA LEU A 196 8.45 -6.58 -12.09
C LEU A 196 9.50 -7.07 -13.09
N THR A 197 10.43 -7.94 -12.67
CA THR A 197 11.45 -8.55 -13.54
C THR A 197 10.94 -9.78 -14.29
N GLY A 198 9.90 -10.45 -13.76
CA GLY A 198 9.37 -11.69 -14.30
C GLY A 198 10.23 -12.92 -13.97
N GLU A 199 11.03 -12.84 -12.91
CA GLU A 199 11.93 -13.92 -12.44
C GLU A 199 11.26 -14.84 -11.40
#